data_3193ea955336f9f668477d891ecdfa1b
#
_entry.id   3193ea955336f9f668477d891ecdfa1b
#
_cell.length_a   1.000
_cell.length_b   1.000
_cell.length_c   1.000
_cell.angle_alpha   90.00
_cell.angle_beta   90.00
_cell.angle_gamma   90.00
#
_symmetry.space_group_name_H-M   'P 1'
#
loop_
_entity.id
_entity.type
_entity.pdbx_description
1 polymer ?
#
loop_
_entity_poly.entity_id
_entity_poly.type
_entity_poly.pdbx_seq_one_letter_code
_entity_poly.pdbx_strand_id
1 'polypeptide(L)'
;MKKILSLLLLVNCQLSTVNCFAQTLTLDECIGKALEYNKSLSSAKMKLDQTTFDMKSYKANFYPQINLLALDFYSTARGEFTIEGGHLPIYSLDASGKYVPNVTVNDDGSYTLNQYADFPSQSMKWKLKNIFVGSVSVMEPLYAGGKISTAYEMSKLGVNMAQENIRLTESEVVVKTHEAYYLAVKAKELGEVARSYKTLLDELKKNVEGAFRHGMSTRNDIMKVQVKQNEAELSIQKADNGYQLALMNLCHIIGLPLTSEVEVVKAEDAPAASSLPVPVEMGVRPEHVILDNKTELARQNVKLTRSDYLPNVAVGASYAYSHGGELAGKKLLNNGSASLGVVVKMPIDLFGGSTNKVRSAKAAYQIAQMEQQDLDEQMQLEWAQSKNLYDEAQTELRLCQTALEQAAENMRLSKQQYEVGFEPLADYLETQAHWQQCSANLVNARCQLQLAYVQLMKASGTLSVH
;
A
#
# COMPACT_ATOMS: atom_id res chain seq x y z
N MET A 1 38.33 -37.89 11.12
CA MET A 1 38.38 -36.46 10.85
C MET A 1 39.00 -36.08 9.49
N LYS A 2 39.91 -36.86 8.84
CA LYS A 2 40.48 -36.51 7.53
C LYS A 2 39.55 -36.74 6.31
N LYS A 3 38.51 -37.56 6.39
CA LYS A 3 37.54 -37.80 5.29
C LYS A 3 36.39 -36.79 5.21
N ILE A 4 36.11 -36.03 6.27
CA ILE A 4 35.05 -34.97 6.30
C ILE A 4 35.61 -33.65 5.77
N LEU A 5 36.93 -33.42 5.91
CA LEU A 5 37.59 -32.21 5.40
C LEU A 5 37.78 -32.25 3.86
N SER A 6 37.85 -33.45 3.27
CA SER A 6 37.96 -33.64 1.81
C SER A 6 36.62 -33.48 1.08
N LEU A 7 35.49 -33.69 1.77
CA LEU A 7 34.14 -33.49 1.20
C LEU A 7 33.69 -32.02 1.24
N LEU A 8 34.23 -31.23 2.17
CA LEU A 8 33.96 -29.76 2.28
C LEU A 8 34.78 -28.94 1.26
N LEU A 9 35.83 -29.48 0.70
CA LEU A 9 36.66 -28.81 -0.34
C LEU A 9 36.15 -29.07 -1.76
N LEU A 10 35.27 -30.05 -1.98
CA LEU A 10 34.67 -30.35 -3.29
C LEU A 10 33.32 -29.66 -3.55
N VAL A 11 32.74 -29.03 -2.55
CA VAL A 11 31.45 -28.28 -2.69
C VAL A 11 31.65 -26.80 -3.03
N ASN A 12 32.90 -26.30 -3.03
CA ASN A 12 33.15 -24.86 -3.18
C ASN A 12 33.83 -24.48 -4.53
N CYS A 13 33.65 -25.26 -5.59
CA CYS A 13 34.21 -24.93 -6.91
C CYS A 13 33.23 -25.12 -8.06
N GLN A 14 31.90 -24.83 -7.79
CA GLN A 14 31.03 -24.34 -8.85
C GLN A 14 30.97 -22.80 -8.75
N LEU A 15 32.11 -22.17 -8.95
CA LEU A 15 32.14 -20.84 -9.53
C LEU A 15 31.47 -20.95 -10.90
N SER A 16 30.17 -20.71 -10.93
CA SER A 16 29.46 -20.35 -12.13
C SER A 16 30.26 -19.21 -12.76
N THR A 17 31.01 -19.49 -13.79
CA THR A 17 31.45 -18.48 -14.75
C THR A 17 30.15 -17.89 -15.29
N VAL A 18 29.66 -16.86 -14.63
CA VAL A 18 28.66 -15.98 -15.23
C VAL A 18 29.34 -15.41 -16.44
N ASN A 19 29.07 -16.01 -17.61
CA ASN A 19 29.38 -15.37 -18.86
C ASN A 19 28.67 -14.01 -18.80
N CYS A 20 29.45 -12.98 -18.55
CA CYS A 20 29.00 -11.58 -18.58
C CYS A 20 28.85 -11.18 -20.06
N PHE A 21 27.89 -11.82 -20.76
CA PHE A 21 27.31 -11.25 -21.97
C PHE A 21 26.26 -10.27 -21.51
N ALA A 22 26.35 -9.02 -21.96
CA ALA A 22 25.31 -8.06 -21.76
C ALA A 22 24.00 -8.70 -22.22
N GLN A 23 23.06 -8.90 -21.26
CA GLN A 23 21.77 -9.51 -21.57
C GLN A 23 20.95 -8.50 -22.36
N THR A 24 20.72 -8.78 -23.64
CA THR A 24 19.79 -7.98 -24.44
C THR A 24 18.38 -8.26 -23.98
N LEU A 25 17.67 -7.21 -23.56
CA LEU A 25 16.30 -7.30 -23.06
C LEU A 25 15.34 -6.67 -24.07
N THR A 26 14.29 -7.41 -24.38
CA THR A 26 13.12 -6.90 -25.08
C THR A 26 12.14 -6.24 -24.09
N LEU A 27 11.21 -5.44 -24.60
CA LEU A 27 10.19 -4.81 -23.75
C LEU A 27 9.34 -5.85 -23.00
N ASP A 28 8.89 -6.90 -23.70
CA ASP A 28 8.04 -7.95 -23.11
C ASP A 28 8.77 -8.72 -22.00
N GLU A 29 10.06 -9.00 -22.19
CA GLU A 29 10.88 -9.61 -21.14
C GLU A 29 11.02 -8.70 -19.91
N CYS A 30 11.18 -7.39 -20.15
CA CYS A 30 11.22 -6.39 -19.07
C CYS A 30 9.90 -6.35 -18.32
N ILE A 31 8.75 -6.35 -19.01
CA ILE A 31 7.42 -6.39 -18.40
C ILE A 31 7.25 -7.67 -17.58
N GLY A 32 7.58 -8.83 -18.14
CA GLY A 32 7.49 -10.10 -17.42
C GLY A 32 8.31 -10.11 -16.12
N LYS A 33 9.57 -9.66 -16.18
CA LYS A 33 10.42 -9.53 -14.99
C LYS A 33 9.87 -8.51 -13.99
N ALA A 34 9.38 -7.36 -14.45
CA ALA A 34 8.80 -6.35 -13.57
C ALA A 34 7.59 -6.89 -12.82
N LEU A 35 6.69 -7.61 -13.47
CA LEU A 35 5.52 -8.23 -12.84
C LEU A 35 5.87 -9.33 -11.84
N GLU A 36 7.02 -10.01 -12.04
CA GLU A 36 7.48 -11.04 -11.11
C GLU A 36 8.20 -10.46 -9.89
N TYR A 37 9.09 -9.48 -10.08
CA TYR A 37 10.04 -9.04 -9.06
C TYR A 37 9.79 -7.63 -8.51
N ASN A 38 8.84 -6.87 -9.05
CA ASN A 38 8.62 -5.50 -8.61
C ASN A 38 8.16 -5.43 -7.15
N LYS A 39 8.87 -4.60 -6.36
CA LYS A 39 8.62 -4.46 -4.92
C LYS A 39 7.26 -3.84 -4.61
N SER A 40 6.76 -2.92 -5.44
CA SER A 40 5.44 -2.32 -5.25
C SER A 40 4.33 -3.35 -5.43
N LEU A 41 4.45 -4.21 -6.46
CA LEU A 41 3.50 -5.29 -6.70
C LEU A 41 3.55 -6.36 -5.60
N SER A 42 4.74 -6.72 -5.14
CA SER A 42 4.91 -7.62 -3.99
C SER A 42 4.26 -7.04 -2.72
N SER A 43 4.43 -5.73 -2.48
CA SER A 43 3.78 -5.04 -1.35
C SER A 43 2.25 -5.05 -1.48
N ALA A 44 1.70 -4.85 -2.68
CA ALA A 44 0.25 -4.92 -2.92
C ALA A 44 -0.30 -6.33 -2.65
N LYS A 45 0.41 -7.40 -3.06
CA LYS A 45 0.07 -8.80 -2.76
C LYS A 45 0.07 -9.08 -1.24
N MET A 46 1.09 -8.61 -0.52
CA MET A 46 1.14 -8.72 0.94
C MET A 46 0.01 -7.94 1.63
N LYS A 47 -0.43 -6.81 1.04
CA LYS A 47 -1.58 -6.06 1.54
C LYS A 47 -2.88 -6.82 1.39
N LEU A 48 -3.06 -7.57 0.29
CA LEU A 48 -4.19 -8.49 0.13
C LEU A 48 -4.18 -9.59 1.20
N ASP A 49 -3.02 -10.19 1.49
CA ASP A 49 -2.91 -11.18 2.56
C ASP A 49 -3.28 -10.58 3.92
N GLN A 50 -2.76 -9.38 4.22
CA GLN A 50 -3.10 -8.65 5.44
C GLN A 50 -4.61 -8.45 5.56
N THR A 51 -5.25 -7.86 4.55
CA THR A 51 -6.70 -7.60 4.58
C THR A 51 -7.52 -8.90 4.66
N THR A 52 -7.02 -9.99 4.06
CA THR A 52 -7.65 -11.32 4.16
C THR A 52 -7.58 -11.86 5.58
N PHE A 53 -6.46 -11.70 6.28
CA PHE A 53 -6.34 -12.08 7.70
C PHE A 53 -7.20 -11.19 8.59
N ASP A 54 -7.28 -9.89 8.32
CA ASP A 54 -8.18 -8.98 9.02
C ASP A 54 -9.65 -9.40 8.85
N MET A 55 -10.08 -9.79 7.64
CA MET A 55 -11.42 -10.32 7.39
C MET A 55 -11.68 -11.61 8.19
N LYS A 56 -10.71 -12.54 8.26
CA LYS A 56 -10.82 -13.76 9.09
C LYS A 56 -10.91 -13.41 10.57
N SER A 57 -10.19 -12.39 11.03
CA SER A 57 -10.26 -11.87 12.40
C SER A 57 -11.66 -11.29 12.71
N TYR A 58 -12.23 -10.49 11.80
CA TYR A 58 -13.62 -10.01 11.96
C TYR A 58 -14.64 -11.14 11.98
N LYS A 59 -14.43 -12.19 11.15
CA LYS A 59 -15.26 -13.39 11.19
C LYS A 59 -15.22 -14.11 12.53
N ALA A 60 -14.10 -14.07 13.24
CA ALA A 60 -13.96 -14.70 14.56
C ALA A 60 -14.90 -14.09 15.61
N ASN A 61 -15.35 -12.84 15.43
CA ASN A 61 -16.31 -12.19 16.34
C ASN A 61 -17.72 -12.79 16.30
N PHE A 62 -18.01 -13.70 15.36
CA PHE A 62 -19.27 -14.47 15.34
C PHE A 62 -19.23 -15.66 16.31
N TYR A 63 -18.08 -16.01 16.87
CA TYR A 63 -17.89 -17.17 17.74
C TYR A 63 -17.73 -16.77 19.20
N PRO A 64 -17.98 -17.69 20.16
CA PRO A 64 -17.78 -17.43 21.57
C PRO A 64 -16.37 -16.95 21.88
N GLN A 65 -16.26 -15.91 22.67
CA GLN A 65 -14.99 -15.41 23.17
C GLN A 65 -14.65 -16.04 24.51
N ILE A 66 -13.50 -16.68 24.59
CA ILE A 66 -13.00 -17.32 25.82
C ILE A 66 -11.90 -16.43 26.40
N ASN A 67 -12.09 -15.97 27.65
CA ASN A 67 -11.13 -15.14 28.35
C ASN A 67 -10.67 -15.86 29.62
N LEU A 68 -9.37 -15.83 29.84
CA LEU A 68 -8.73 -16.26 31.08
C LEU A 68 -8.22 -15.03 31.82
N LEU A 69 -8.55 -14.91 33.10
CA LEU A 69 -8.03 -13.88 33.99
C LEU A 69 -7.37 -14.57 35.20
N ALA A 70 -6.16 -14.20 35.54
CA ALA A 70 -5.48 -14.58 36.73
C ALA A 70 -4.89 -13.35 37.41
N LEU A 71 -5.26 -13.10 38.63
CA LEU A 71 -4.78 -12.00 39.46
C LEU A 71 -4.21 -12.60 40.73
N ASP A 72 -3.00 -12.22 41.08
CA ASP A 72 -2.37 -12.52 42.37
C ASP A 72 -1.80 -11.21 42.90
N PHE A 73 -2.28 -10.82 44.07
CA PHE A 73 -1.79 -9.61 44.71
C PHE A 73 -1.60 -9.75 46.20
N TYR A 74 -0.56 -9.14 46.70
CA TYR A 74 -0.24 -9.06 48.11
C TYR A 74 -0.71 -7.72 48.69
N SER A 75 -1.46 -7.76 49.80
CA SER A 75 -1.90 -6.56 50.52
C SER A 75 -1.49 -6.61 51.99
N THR A 76 -1.00 -5.51 52.50
CA THR A 76 -0.71 -5.32 53.93
C THR A 76 -1.93 -4.86 54.72
N ALA A 77 -3.08 -4.70 54.05
CA ALA A 77 -4.32 -4.25 54.69
C ALA A 77 -4.78 -5.26 55.75
N ARG A 78 -5.03 -4.76 56.91
CA ARG A 78 -5.48 -5.50 58.09
C ARG A 78 -6.32 -4.60 58.99
N GLY A 79 -7.21 -5.18 59.71
CA GLY A 79 -8.03 -4.47 60.69
C GLY A 79 -8.64 -5.40 61.71
N GLU A 80 -9.36 -4.81 62.59
CA GLU A 80 -10.07 -5.50 63.67
C GLU A 80 -11.44 -4.85 63.83
N PHE A 81 -12.48 -5.65 63.97
CA PHE A 81 -13.78 -5.17 64.35
C PHE A 81 -14.28 -6.01 65.55
N THR A 82 -14.94 -5.37 66.46
CA THR A 82 -15.44 -6.01 67.66
C THR A 82 -16.97 -6.07 67.59
N ILE A 83 -17.49 -7.27 67.75
CA ILE A 83 -18.90 -7.47 67.98
C ILE A 83 -19.10 -7.27 69.51
N GLU A 84 -19.77 -6.20 69.89
CA GLU A 84 -20.02 -5.92 71.28
C GLU A 84 -20.83 -7.04 71.94
N GLY A 85 -20.40 -7.43 73.11
CA GLY A 85 -21.13 -8.40 73.91
C GLY A 85 -22.44 -7.85 74.44
N GLY A 86 -23.33 -8.73 74.81
CA GLY A 86 -24.65 -8.33 75.32
C GLY A 86 -25.43 -9.53 75.85
N HIS A 87 -26.57 -9.24 76.28
CA HIS A 87 -27.48 -10.27 76.79
C HIS A 87 -28.51 -10.64 75.73
N LEU A 88 -28.67 -11.90 75.42
CA LEU A 88 -29.64 -12.42 74.47
C LEU A 88 -30.78 -13.10 75.22
N PRO A 89 -32.06 -12.81 74.94
CA PRO A 89 -33.16 -13.50 75.60
C PRO A 89 -33.17 -14.97 75.27
N ILE A 90 -33.37 -15.77 76.31
CA ILE A 90 -33.60 -17.21 76.11
C ILE A 90 -35.08 -17.36 75.69
N TYR A 91 -35.31 -18.20 74.74
CA TYR A 91 -36.68 -18.51 74.28
C TYR A 91 -37.29 -19.60 75.21
N SER A 92 -38.54 -19.37 75.61
CA SER A 92 -39.34 -20.35 76.28
C SER A 92 -40.55 -20.72 75.40
N LEU A 93 -41.12 -21.92 75.69
CA LEU A 93 -42.36 -22.31 75.01
C LEU A 93 -43.56 -21.66 75.72
N ASP A 94 -44.40 -21.00 75.00
CA ASP A 94 -45.68 -20.51 75.48
C ASP A 94 -46.70 -21.68 75.64
N ALA A 95 -47.86 -21.35 76.17
CA ALA A 95 -48.95 -22.35 76.36
C ALA A 95 -49.43 -22.99 75.05
N SER A 96 -49.10 -22.40 73.88
CA SER A 96 -49.45 -22.94 72.56
C SER A 96 -48.29 -23.76 71.90
N GLY A 97 -47.18 -23.92 72.64
CA GLY A 97 -46.01 -24.63 72.11
C GLY A 97 -45.14 -23.84 71.12
N LYS A 98 -45.28 -22.54 71.08
CA LYS A 98 -44.48 -21.66 70.22
C LYS A 98 -43.32 -21.08 71.00
N TYR A 99 -42.15 -21.02 70.41
CA TYR A 99 -40.99 -20.37 71.03
C TYR A 99 -41.18 -18.85 71.05
N VAL A 100 -41.20 -18.26 72.26
CA VAL A 100 -41.30 -16.82 72.51
C VAL A 100 -40.13 -16.33 73.31
N PRO A 101 -39.61 -15.09 73.14
CA PRO A 101 -38.53 -14.59 73.97
C PRO A 101 -39.01 -14.49 75.42
N ASN A 102 -38.20 -14.99 76.38
CA ASN A 102 -38.51 -14.88 77.79
C ASN A 102 -38.16 -13.48 78.31
N VAL A 103 -39.08 -12.55 78.05
CA VAL A 103 -38.96 -11.11 78.40
C VAL A 103 -40.24 -10.61 79.04
N THR A 104 -40.11 -9.65 79.92
CA THR A 104 -41.23 -8.88 80.47
C THR A 104 -41.31 -7.56 79.71
N VAL A 105 -42.47 -7.24 79.21
CA VAL A 105 -42.72 -5.95 78.60
C VAL A 105 -43.04 -4.96 79.73
N ASN A 106 -42.31 -3.85 79.80
CA ASN A 106 -42.53 -2.79 80.79
C ASN A 106 -43.59 -1.83 80.35
N ASP A 107 -44.14 -1.05 81.18
CA ASP A 107 -45.19 -0.07 80.92
C ASP A 107 -44.76 1.06 79.97
N ASP A 108 -43.43 1.28 79.84
CA ASP A 108 -42.78 2.21 78.91
C ASP A 108 -42.55 1.62 77.54
N GLY A 109 -42.90 0.35 77.27
CA GLY A 109 -42.68 -0.36 76.03
C GLY A 109 -41.26 -0.94 75.91
N SER A 110 -40.41 -0.81 76.89
CA SER A 110 -39.11 -1.47 76.96
C SER A 110 -39.23 -2.94 77.35
N TYR A 111 -38.16 -3.73 77.12
CA TYR A 111 -38.12 -5.15 77.43
C TYR A 111 -37.10 -5.44 78.56
N THR A 112 -37.53 -6.12 79.62
CA THR A 112 -36.64 -6.66 80.62
C THR A 112 -36.45 -8.16 80.39
N LEU A 113 -35.20 -8.58 80.24
CA LEU A 113 -34.84 -9.99 80.03
C LEU A 113 -35.05 -10.76 81.37
N ASN A 114 -35.98 -11.70 81.36
CA ASN A 114 -36.21 -12.57 82.56
C ASN A 114 -35.09 -13.63 82.73
N GLN A 115 -34.66 -14.17 81.63
CA GLN A 115 -33.50 -15.05 81.52
C GLN A 115 -32.73 -14.66 80.23
N TYR A 116 -31.43 -14.67 80.31
CA TYR A 116 -30.55 -14.33 79.20
C TYR A 116 -29.35 -15.26 79.13
N ALA A 117 -28.85 -15.46 77.92
CA ALA A 117 -27.54 -15.99 77.69
C ALA A 117 -26.56 -14.85 77.53
N ASP A 118 -25.47 -14.87 78.21
CA ASP A 118 -24.43 -13.87 78.10
C ASP A 118 -23.65 -14.14 76.81
N PHE A 119 -23.60 -13.12 75.92
CA PHE A 119 -22.82 -13.15 74.69
C PHE A 119 -21.59 -12.27 74.91
N PRO A 120 -20.41 -12.87 75.11
CA PRO A 120 -19.20 -12.09 75.35
C PRO A 120 -18.81 -11.30 74.07
N SER A 121 -18.22 -10.13 74.27
CA SER A 121 -17.66 -9.38 73.15
C SER A 121 -16.62 -10.18 72.38
N GLN A 122 -16.70 -10.19 71.05
CA GLN A 122 -15.78 -10.93 70.23
C GLN A 122 -15.03 -10.00 69.25
N SER A 123 -13.70 -9.96 69.34
CA SER A 123 -12.86 -9.25 68.45
C SER A 123 -12.47 -10.15 67.29
N MET A 124 -12.79 -9.74 66.06
CA MET A 124 -12.47 -10.44 64.81
C MET A 124 -11.41 -9.68 64.06
N LYS A 125 -10.26 -10.27 63.90
CA LYS A 125 -9.14 -9.73 63.11
C LYS A 125 -9.23 -10.22 61.69
N TRP A 126 -9.05 -9.31 60.73
CA TRP A 126 -8.97 -9.64 59.30
C TRP A 126 -7.64 -9.16 58.69
N LYS A 127 -7.15 -9.89 57.70
CA LYS A 127 -5.92 -9.59 56.93
C LYS A 127 -6.13 -9.97 55.49
N LEU A 128 -5.76 -9.05 54.57
CA LEU A 128 -5.71 -9.31 53.15
C LEU A 128 -4.27 -9.62 52.77
N LYS A 129 -3.79 -10.81 52.99
CA LYS A 129 -2.38 -11.18 52.74
C LYS A 129 -2.12 -11.40 51.26
N ASN A 130 -2.23 -12.61 50.78
CA ASN A 130 -2.19 -12.97 49.37
C ASN A 130 -3.61 -13.28 48.95
N ILE A 131 -4.04 -12.64 47.87
CA ILE A 131 -5.32 -12.91 47.24
C ILE A 131 -5.07 -13.33 45.83
N PHE A 132 -5.44 -14.54 45.50
CA PHE A 132 -5.46 -15.08 44.14
C PHE A 132 -6.90 -15.15 43.65
N VAL A 133 -7.13 -14.64 42.41
CA VAL A 133 -8.40 -14.78 41.70
C VAL A 133 -8.09 -15.29 40.32
N GLY A 134 -8.54 -16.49 40.00
CA GLY A 134 -8.49 -17.05 38.65
C GLY A 134 -9.90 -17.21 38.11
N SER A 135 -10.13 -16.79 36.86
CA SER A 135 -11.42 -17.02 36.22
C SER A 135 -11.27 -17.38 34.75
N VAL A 136 -12.17 -18.26 34.30
CA VAL A 136 -12.41 -18.54 32.87
C VAL A 136 -13.82 -18.08 32.56
N SER A 137 -13.94 -17.28 31.51
CA SER A 137 -15.25 -16.82 31.05
C SER A 137 -15.41 -17.08 29.54
N VAL A 138 -16.61 -17.48 29.16
CA VAL A 138 -17.06 -17.66 27.78
C VAL A 138 -18.20 -16.68 27.56
N MET A 139 -18.14 -15.89 26.49
CA MET A 139 -19.19 -14.93 26.13
C MET A 139 -19.55 -15.07 24.66
N GLU A 140 -20.82 -15.30 24.38
CA GLU A 140 -21.38 -15.42 23.02
C GLU A 140 -22.31 -14.24 22.76
N PRO A 141 -22.00 -13.38 21.74
CA PRO A 141 -22.90 -12.33 21.32
C PRO A 141 -24.07 -12.92 20.52
N LEU A 142 -25.29 -12.89 21.07
CA LEU A 142 -26.50 -13.32 20.36
C LEU A 142 -27.04 -12.25 19.41
N TYR A 143 -26.92 -10.99 19.80
CA TYR A 143 -27.33 -9.85 19.01
C TYR A 143 -26.49 -8.63 19.36
N ALA A 144 -25.88 -8.00 18.37
CA ALA A 144 -25.07 -6.80 18.54
C ALA A 144 -25.52 -5.64 17.62
N GLY A 145 -26.83 -5.48 17.43
CA GLY A 145 -27.38 -4.42 16.58
C GLY A 145 -26.96 -4.50 15.10
N GLY A 146 -26.45 -5.66 14.64
CA GLY A 146 -25.87 -5.82 13.31
C GLY A 146 -24.40 -5.41 13.19
N LYS A 147 -23.73 -5.02 14.31
CA LYS A 147 -22.35 -4.54 14.33
C LYS A 147 -21.37 -5.55 13.76
N ILE A 148 -21.44 -6.81 14.21
CA ILE A 148 -20.50 -7.89 13.80
C ILE A 148 -20.66 -8.21 12.31
N SER A 149 -21.91 -8.37 11.83
CA SER A 149 -22.18 -8.64 10.42
C SER A 149 -21.75 -7.47 9.53
N THR A 150 -22.05 -6.23 9.92
CA THR A 150 -21.65 -5.05 9.16
C THR A 150 -20.13 -4.91 9.10
N ALA A 151 -19.42 -5.08 10.22
CA ALA A 151 -17.96 -5.04 10.24
C ALA A 151 -17.33 -6.15 9.37
N TYR A 152 -17.91 -7.34 9.35
CA TYR A 152 -17.49 -8.43 8.48
C TYR A 152 -17.72 -8.10 6.99
N GLU A 153 -18.89 -7.54 6.62
CA GLU A 153 -19.14 -7.09 5.23
C GLU A 153 -18.18 -5.97 4.82
N MET A 154 -17.90 -5.01 5.71
CA MET A 154 -16.89 -3.98 5.46
C MET A 154 -15.49 -4.58 5.23
N SER A 155 -15.13 -5.61 5.96
CA SER A 155 -13.83 -6.29 5.77
C SER A 155 -13.74 -7.04 4.44
N LYS A 156 -14.84 -7.59 3.91
CA LYS A 156 -14.91 -8.16 2.56
C LYS A 156 -14.68 -7.11 1.48
N LEU A 157 -15.31 -5.92 1.63
CA LEU A 157 -15.06 -4.80 0.72
C LEU A 157 -13.56 -4.41 0.75
N GLY A 158 -12.93 -4.43 1.92
CA GLY A 158 -11.49 -4.22 2.06
C GLY A 158 -10.65 -5.22 1.27
N VAL A 159 -11.03 -6.50 1.27
CA VAL A 159 -10.36 -7.55 0.47
C VAL A 159 -10.55 -7.26 -1.03
N ASN A 160 -11.77 -6.95 -1.47
CA ASN A 160 -12.04 -6.60 -2.87
C ASN A 160 -11.22 -5.39 -3.32
N MET A 161 -11.14 -4.34 -2.50
CA MET A 161 -10.32 -3.17 -2.79
C MET A 161 -8.83 -3.53 -2.89
N ALA A 162 -8.33 -4.44 -2.05
CA ALA A 162 -6.95 -4.90 -2.12
C ALA A 162 -6.67 -5.73 -3.38
N GLN A 163 -7.63 -6.54 -3.85
CA GLN A 163 -7.53 -7.27 -5.12
C GLN A 163 -7.47 -6.32 -6.32
N GLU A 164 -8.36 -5.32 -6.38
CA GLU A 164 -8.33 -4.32 -7.44
C GLU A 164 -7.10 -3.43 -7.38
N ASN A 165 -6.56 -3.16 -6.18
CA ASN A 165 -5.30 -2.45 -6.03
C ASN A 165 -4.09 -3.22 -6.59
N ILE A 166 -4.13 -4.56 -6.59
CA ILE A 166 -3.11 -5.36 -7.30
C ILE A 166 -3.20 -5.09 -8.80
N ARG A 167 -4.40 -5.16 -9.41
CA ARG A 167 -4.62 -4.88 -10.84
C ARG A 167 -4.17 -3.47 -11.22
N LEU A 168 -4.49 -2.48 -10.37
CA LEU A 168 -4.03 -1.11 -10.55
C LEU A 168 -2.50 -1.02 -10.51
N THR A 169 -1.88 -1.63 -9.51
CA THR A 169 -0.42 -1.66 -9.36
C THR A 169 0.26 -2.37 -10.54
N GLU A 170 -0.32 -3.47 -11.04
CA GLU A 170 0.15 -4.17 -12.23
C GLU A 170 0.16 -3.24 -13.45
N SER A 171 -0.93 -2.54 -13.70
CA SER A 171 -1.02 -1.56 -14.79
C SER A 171 0.01 -0.43 -14.64
N GLU A 172 0.21 0.09 -13.43
CA GLU A 172 1.24 1.11 -13.16
C GLU A 172 2.66 0.59 -13.38
N VAL A 173 2.94 -0.66 -12.99
CA VAL A 173 4.25 -1.29 -13.19
C VAL A 173 4.52 -1.46 -14.67
N VAL A 174 3.53 -1.89 -15.47
CA VAL A 174 3.65 -1.98 -16.94
C VAL A 174 3.97 -0.62 -17.54
N VAL A 175 3.22 0.44 -17.19
CA VAL A 175 3.47 1.80 -17.70
C VAL A 175 4.87 2.28 -17.32
N LYS A 176 5.28 2.16 -16.07
CA LYS A 176 6.61 2.56 -15.59
C LYS A 176 7.73 1.76 -16.29
N THR A 177 7.47 0.49 -16.61
CA THR A 177 8.44 -0.34 -17.35
C THR A 177 8.60 0.17 -18.78
N HIS A 178 7.50 0.53 -19.46
CA HIS A 178 7.54 1.17 -20.78
C HIS A 178 8.33 2.48 -20.73
N GLU A 179 8.02 3.36 -19.77
CA GLU A 179 8.71 4.65 -19.62
C GLU A 179 10.22 4.47 -19.42
N ALA A 180 10.64 3.56 -18.55
CA ALA A 180 12.06 3.31 -18.30
C ALA A 180 12.75 2.66 -19.50
N TYR A 181 12.07 1.72 -20.18
CA TYR A 181 12.61 1.06 -21.37
C TYR A 181 12.82 2.05 -22.52
N TYR A 182 11.79 2.84 -22.87
CA TYR A 182 11.89 3.81 -23.95
C TYR A 182 12.80 4.99 -23.61
N LEU A 183 12.99 5.33 -22.35
CA LEU A 183 14.01 6.29 -21.93
C LEU A 183 15.42 5.75 -22.21
N ALA A 184 15.67 4.46 -21.97
CA ALA A 184 16.95 3.83 -22.28
C ALA A 184 17.17 3.73 -23.81
N VAL A 185 16.15 3.31 -24.55
CA VAL A 185 16.21 3.25 -26.04
C VAL A 185 16.49 4.64 -26.60
N LYS A 186 15.75 5.66 -26.16
CA LYS A 186 15.95 7.05 -26.56
C LYS A 186 17.38 7.53 -26.33
N ALA A 187 17.92 7.31 -25.13
CA ALA A 187 19.29 7.73 -24.79
C ALA A 187 20.33 7.03 -25.67
N LYS A 188 20.15 5.72 -25.94
CA LYS A 188 21.02 4.93 -26.85
C LYS A 188 21.00 5.50 -28.27
N GLU A 189 19.80 5.70 -28.85
CA GLU A 189 19.64 6.20 -30.23
C GLU A 189 20.14 7.63 -30.37
N LEU A 190 19.89 8.53 -29.39
CA LEU A 190 20.46 9.86 -29.38
C LEU A 190 21.98 9.86 -29.33
N GLY A 191 22.60 8.92 -28.59
CA GLY A 191 24.05 8.70 -28.61
C GLY A 191 24.55 8.27 -29.98
N GLU A 192 23.84 7.41 -30.70
CA GLU A 192 24.16 7.01 -32.07
C GLU A 192 24.09 8.20 -33.04
N VAL A 193 23.06 9.05 -32.94
CA VAL A 193 22.94 10.28 -33.74
C VAL A 193 24.12 11.23 -33.46
N ALA A 194 24.47 11.44 -32.20
CA ALA A 194 25.61 12.31 -31.84
C ALA A 194 26.95 11.77 -32.35
N ARG A 195 27.18 10.46 -32.30
CA ARG A 195 28.41 9.82 -32.86
C ARG A 195 28.46 9.94 -34.37
N SER A 196 27.33 9.75 -35.05
CA SER A 196 27.23 9.95 -36.50
C SER A 196 27.57 11.38 -36.91
N TYR A 197 27.04 12.36 -36.16
CA TYR A 197 27.34 13.77 -36.39
C TYR A 197 28.83 14.09 -36.13
N LYS A 198 29.42 13.54 -35.05
CA LYS A 198 30.85 13.71 -34.79
C LYS A 198 31.70 13.15 -35.93
N THR A 199 31.35 11.98 -36.50
CA THR A 199 32.06 11.40 -37.63
C THR A 199 32.05 12.34 -38.84
N LEU A 200 30.91 12.96 -39.17
CA LEU A 200 30.81 13.95 -40.23
C LEU A 200 31.71 15.16 -39.98
N LEU A 201 31.74 15.67 -38.76
CA LEU A 201 32.60 16.79 -38.37
C LEU A 201 34.10 16.41 -38.40
N ASP A 202 34.46 15.16 -38.08
CA ASP A 202 35.85 14.66 -38.14
C ASP A 202 36.34 14.60 -39.60
N GLU A 203 35.47 14.19 -40.53
CA GLU A 203 35.75 14.22 -41.98
C GLU A 203 35.88 15.65 -42.49
N LEU A 204 34.94 16.55 -42.11
CA LEU A 204 34.95 17.95 -42.48
C LEU A 204 36.20 18.66 -42.00
N LYS A 205 36.66 18.39 -40.77
CA LYS A 205 37.89 18.94 -40.23
C LYS A 205 39.11 18.57 -41.07
N LYS A 206 39.26 17.28 -41.46
CA LYS A 206 40.34 16.85 -42.33
C LYS A 206 40.36 17.58 -43.65
N ASN A 207 39.17 17.80 -44.24
CA ASN A 207 39.02 18.54 -45.49
C ASN A 207 39.41 20.01 -45.35
N VAL A 208 38.92 20.70 -44.30
CA VAL A 208 39.23 22.09 -43.99
C VAL A 208 40.73 22.28 -43.65
N GLU A 209 41.35 21.38 -42.93
CA GLU A 209 42.81 21.40 -42.65
C GLU A 209 43.62 21.18 -43.92
N GLY A 210 43.13 20.32 -44.83
CA GLY A 210 43.72 20.15 -46.15
C GLY A 210 43.68 21.43 -46.98
N ALA A 211 42.49 22.06 -47.09
CA ALA A 211 42.25 23.32 -47.79
C ALA A 211 43.11 24.47 -47.20
N PHE A 212 43.26 24.52 -45.85
CA PHE A 212 44.11 25.50 -45.18
C PHE A 212 45.59 25.37 -45.60
N ARG A 213 46.12 24.13 -45.67
CA ARG A 213 47.50 23.90 -46.13
C ARG A 213 47.76 24.35 -47.56
N HIS A 214 46.73 24.37 -48.39
CA HIS A 214 46.78 24.89 -49.77
C HIS A 214 46.35 26.36 -49.92
N GLY A 215 46.11 27.06 -48.79
CA GLY A 215 45.74 28.51 -48.79
C GLY A 215 44.26 28.76 -49.20
N MET A 216 43.42 27.73 -49.28
CA MET A 216 42.02 27.83 -49.73
C MET A 216 41.02 27.96 -48.54
N SER A 217 41.49 27.91 -47.31
CA SER A 217 40.65 28.07 -46.10
C SER A 217 41.40 28.86 -45.05
N THR A 218 40.70 29.33 -44.02
CA THR A 218 41.25 30.15 -42.95
C THR A 218 41.45 29.35 -41.66
N ARG A 219 42.34 29.82 -40.77
CA ARG A 219 42.47 29.25 -39.42
C ARG A 219 41.16 29.37 -38.63
N ASN A 220 40.39 30.39 -38.87
CA ASN A 220 39.04 30.59 -38.28
C ASN A 220 38.10 29.48 -38.65
N ASP A 221 38.13 28.96 -39.86
CA ASP A 221 37.29 27.88 -40.33
C ASP A 221 37.61 26.56 -39.61
N ILE A 222 38.90 26.26 -39.36
CA ILE A 222 39.34 25.11 -38.56
C ILE A 222 38.75 25.27 -37.15
N MET A 223 38.82 26.46 -36.52
CA MET A 223 38.32 26.69 -35.18
C MET A 223 36.81 26.55 -35.09
N LYS A 224 36.03 26.98 -36.10
CA LYS A 224 34.59 26.75 -36.17
C LYS A 224 34.22 25.25 -36.13
N VAL A 225 34.91 24.44 -36.92
CA VAL A 225 34.69 23.00 -36.94
C VAL A 225 35.09 22.36 -35.59
N GLN A 226 36.21 22.80 -34.97
CA GLN A 226 36.64 22.32 -33.64
C GLN A 226 35.60 22.64 -32.58
N VAL A 227 34.98 23.82 -32.56
CA VAL A 227 33.90 24.13 -31.63
C VAL A 227 32.74 23.17 -31.81
N LYS A 228 32.32 22.88 -33.03
CA LYS A 228 31.25 21.90 -33.29
C LYS A 228 31.61 20.47 -32.90
N GLN A 229 32.88 20.08 -33.07
CA GLN A 229 33.36 18.78 -32.55
C GLN A 229 33.27 18.68 -31.05
N ASN A 230 33.65 19.75 -30.31
CA ASN A 230 33.56 19.76 -28.85
C ASN A 230 32.09 19.69 -28.38
N GLU A 231 31.16 20.40 -29.07
CA GLU A 231 29.72 20.30 -28.82
C GLU A 231 29.19 18.88 -29.03
N ALA A 232 29.61 18.24 -30.12
CA ALA A 232 29.24 16.84 -30.44
C ALA A 232 29.79 15.85 -29.38
N GLU A 233 31.03 16.01 -28.94
CA GLU A 233 31.65 15.20 -27.91
C GLU A 233 30.95 15.31 -26.55
N LEU A 234 30.57 16.53 -26.15
CA LEU A 234 29.76 16.75 -24.96
C LEU A 234 28.37 16.09 -25.09
N SER A 235 27.77 16.13 -26.28
CA SER A 235 26.47 15.50 -26.53
C SER A 235 26.55 13.97 -26.43
N ILE A 236 27.63 13.35 -26.92
CA ILE A 236 27.93 11.92 -26.76
C ILE A 236 28.03 11.57 -25.27
N GLN A 237 28.88 12.32 -24.53
CA GLN A 237 29.06 12.08 -23.10
C GLN A 237 27.76 12.17 -22.31
N LYS A 238 26.89 13.16 -22.63
CA LYS A 238 25.57 13.31 -22.00
C LYS A 238 24.65 12.14 -22.35
N ALA A 239 24.66 11.69 -23.61
CA ALA A 239 23.86 10.56 -24.05
C ALA A 239 24.30 9.24 -23.37
N ASP A 240 25.62 9.00 -23.29
CA ASP A 240 26.16 7.81 -22.64
C ASP A 240 25.86 7.77 -21.14
N ASN A 241 26.03 8.90 -20.44
CA ASN A 241 25.65 9.01 -19.03
C ASN A 241 24.13 8.82 -18.83
N GLY A 242 23.32 9.43 -19.71
CA GLY A 242 21.88 9.28 -19.71
C GLY A 242 21.44 7.82 -19.93
N TYR A 243 22.10 7.12 -20.86
CA TYR A 243 21.84 5.71 -21.12
C TYR A 243 22.16 4.82 -19.92
N GLN A 244 23.31 5.01 -19.29
CA GLN A 244 23.67 4.26 -18.07
C GLN A 244 22.67 4.47 -16.93
N LEU A 245 22.25 5.73 -16.69
CA LEU A 245 21.25 6.03 -15.67
C LEU A 245 19.88 5.44 -16.00
N ALA A 246 19.47 5.46 -17.28
CA ALA A 246 18.23 4.87 -17.73
C ALA A 246 18.24 3.33 -17.56
N LEU A 247 19.37 2.66 -17.87
CA LEU A 247 19.53 1.23 -17.62
C LEU A 247 19.46 0.89 -16.12
N MET A 248 20.10 1.68 -15.26
CA MET A 248 20.01 1.49 -13.81
C MET A 248 18.55 1.64 -13.32
N ASN A 249 17.82 2.61 -13.84
CA ASN A 249 16.40 2.78 -13.53
C ASN A 249 15.55 1.60 -14.02
N LEU A 250 15.80 1.11 -15.23
CA LEU A 250 15.15 -0.08 -15.76
C LEU A 250 15.43 -1.30 -14.88
N CYS A 251 16.71 -1.56 -14.52
CA CYS A 251 17.09 -2.64 -13.62
C CYS A 251 16.38 -2.55 -12.27
N HIS A 252 16.21 -1.34 -11.73
CA HIS A 252 15.48 -1.12 -10.49
C HIS A 252 14.00 -1.56 -10.60
N ILE A 253 13.35 -1.20 -11.72
CA ILE A 253 11.93 -1.53 -11.95
C ILE A 253 11.72 -3.02 -12.17
N ILE A 254 12.61 -3.66 -12.94
CA ILE A 254 12.51 -5.09 -13.25
C ILE A 254 13.13 -6.01 -12.19
N GLY A 255 13.61 -5.44 -11.07
CA GLY A 255 14.12 -6.19 -9.92
C GLY A 255 15.53 -6.76 -10.09
N LEU A 256 16.30 -6.31 -11.09
CA LEU A 256 17.70 -6.70 -11.25
C LEU A 256 18.63 -5.81 -10.41
N PRO A 257 19.85 -6.30 -10.06
CA PRO A 257 20.87 -5.46 -9.45
C PRO A 257 21.19 -4.24 -10.33
N LEU A 258 21.39 -3.06 -9.73
CA LEU A 258 21.68 -1.82 -10.47
C LEU A 258 22.97 -1.86 -11.29
N THR A 259 23.86 -2.80 -10.96
CA THR A 259 25.15 -3.02 -11.64
C THR A 259 25.07 -4.07 -12.76
N SER A 260 23.87 -4.59 -13.07
CA SER A 260 23.70 -5.59 -14.13
C SER A 260 24.03 -4.96 -15.49
N GLU A 261 24.85 -5.67 -16.27
CA GLU A 261 25.14 -5.29 -17.64
C GLU A 261 23.99 -5.76 -18.54
N VAL A 262 23.06 -4.84 -18.84
CA VAL A 262 21.90 -5.07 -19.70
C VAL A 262 21.97 -4.15 -20.91
N GLU A 263 21.41 -4.58 -22.02
CA GLU A 263 21.29 -3.81 -23.23
C GLU A 263 19.82 -3.86 -23.72
N VAL A 264 19.30 -2.72 -24.19
CA VAL A 264 17.95 -2.65 -24.77
C VAL A 264 17.99 -2.78 -26.28
N VAL A 265 16.98 -3.44 -26.83
CA VAL A 265 16.76 -3.53 -28.29
C VAL A 265 16.11 -2.23 -28.78
N LYS A 266 16.33 -1.86 -30.05
CA LYS A 266 15.67 -0.71 -30.65
C LYS A 266 14.14 -0.85 -30.60
N ALA A 267 13.46 0.28 -30.50
CA ALA A 267 12.02 0.28 -30.50
C ALA A 267 11.48 -0.25 -31.84
N GLU A 268 10.54 -1.19 -31.75
CA GLU A 268 9.66 -1.50 -32.89
C GLU A 268 8.67 -0.37 -33.12
N ASP A 269 8.17 -0.23 -34.34
CA ASP A 269 7.18 0.78 -34.65
C ASP A 269 5.86 0.48 -33.89
N ALA A 270 5.22 1.53 -33.35
CA ALA A 270 3.93 1.36 -32.66
C ALA A 270 2.88 0.77 -33.62
N PRO A 271 1.94 -0.04 -33.10
CA PRO A 271 0.86 -0.57 -33.92
C PRO A 271 0.11 0.52 -34.68
N ALA A 272 -0.24 0.25 -35.92
CA ALA A 272 -1.00 1.19 -36.75
C ALA A 272 -2.36 1.53 -36.11
N ALA A 273 -2.87 2.74 -36.37
CA ALA A 273 -4.12 3.29 -35.82
C ALA A 273 -5.38 2.43 -36.02
N SER A 274 -5.32 1.40 -36.90
CA SER A 274 -6.44 0.50 -37.19
C SER A 274 -6.88 -0.40 -36.02
N SER A 275 -6.13 -0.43 -34.93
CA SER A 275 -6.40 -1.24 -33.73
C SER A 275 -6.51 -0.43 -32.44
N LEU A 276 -6.87 0.87 -32.52
CA LEU A 276 -7.02 1.68 -31.32
C LEU A 276 -8.10 1.09 -30.39
N PRO A 277 -7.82 0.99 -29.10
CA PRO A 277 -8.79 0.46 -28.15
C PRO A 277 -9.99 1.40 -28.05
N VAL A 278 -11.18 0.84 -28.27
CA VAL A 278 -12.42 1.52 -27.90
C VAL A 278 -12.47 1.56 -26.36
N PRO A 279 -12.87 2.69 -25.74
CA PRO A 279 -12.96 2.73 -24.28
C PRO A 279 -13.85 1.59 -23.80
N VAL A 280 -13.32 0.76 -22.92
CA VAL A 280 -14.12 -0.23 -22.17
C VAL A 280 -15.01 0.56 -21.22
N GLU A 281 -16.19 0.01 -20.88
CA GLU A 281 -17.06 0.62 -19.87
C GLU A 281 -16.23 1.00 -18.63
N MET A 282 -16.35 2.25 -18.17
CA MET A 282 -15.54 2.77 -17.07
C MET A 282 -15.59 1.93 -15.80
N GLY A 283 -16.71 1.22 -15.60
CA GLY A 283 -16.92 0.30 -14.47
C GLY A 283 -15.97 -0.90 -14.38
N VAL A 284 -15.13 -1.13 -15.40
CA VAL A 284 -14.15 -2.23 -15.42
C VAL A 284 -12.77 -1.78 -14.93
N ARG A 285 -12.50 -0.48 -14.90
CA ARG A 285 -11.21 0.06 -14.42
C ARG A 285 -11.04 -0.18 -12.93
N PRO A 286 -9.86 -0.64 -12.47
CA PRO A 286 -9.60 -0.91 -11.05
C PRO A 286 -9.87 0.28 -10.14
N GLU A 287 -9.54 1.50 -10.60
CA GLU A 287 -9.75 2.74 -9.84
C GLU A 287 -11.23 2.98 -9.54
N HIS A 288 -12.10 2.76 -10.53
CA HIS A 288 -13.54 2.91 -10.37
C HIS A 288 -14.08 1.87 -9.37
N VAL A 289 -13.70 0.58 -9.51
CA VAL A 289 -14.13 -0.49 -8.61
C VAL A 289 -13.66 -0.23 -7.17
N ILE A 290 -12.44 0.28 -6.99
CA ILE A 290 -11.92 0.65 -5.65
C ILE A 290 -12.79 1.74 -5.04
N LEU A 291 -13.16 2.78 -5.81
CA LEU A 291 -13.95 3.89 -5.27
C LEU A 291 -15.41 3.52 -5.06
N ASP A 292 -15.98 2.64 -5.89
CA ASP A 292 -17.31 2.06 -5.68
C ASP A 292 -17.35 1.29 -4.35
N ASN A 293 -16.36 0.41 -4.11
CA ASN A 293 -16.21 -0.28 -2.83
C ASN A 293 -16.00 0.68 -1.65
N LYS A 294 -15.27 1.79 -1.83
CA LYS A 294 -15.08 2.85 -0.81
C LYS A 294 -16.40 3.55 -0.48
N THR A 295 -17.22 3.84 -1.50
CA THR A 295 -18.56 4.44 -1.35
C THR A 295 -19.48 3.48 -0.60
N GLU A 296 -19.48 2.18 -0.95
CA GLU A 296 -20.23 1.15 -0.23
C GLU A 296 -19.74 0.99 1.21
N LEU A 297 -18.43 1.06 1.46
CA LEU A 297 -17.84 1.03 2.80
C LEU A 297 -18.34 2.22 3.64
N ALA A 298 -18.43 3.43 3.07
CA ALA A 298 -19.01 4.57 3.74
C ALA A 298 -20.52 4.37 4.04
N ARG A 299 -21.26 3.73 3.14
CA ARG A 299 -22.65 3.32 3.37
C ARG A 299 -22.80 2.32 4.52
N GLN A 300 -21.92 1.29 4.55
CA GLN A 300 -21.91 0.33 5.65
C GLN A 300 -21.49 0.98 6.97
N ASN A 301 -20.62 1.98 6.95
CA ASN A 301 -20.22 2.73 8.15
C ASN A 301 -21.42 3.49 8.79
N VAL A 302 -22.39 3.94 7.99
CA VAL A 302 -23.65 4.50 8.54
C VAL A 302 -24.40 3.43 9.33
N LYS A 303 -24.48 2.17 8.84
CA LYS A 303 -25.12 1.06 9.55
C LYS A 303 -24.34 0.69 10.81
N LEU A 304 -23.00 0.64 10.70
CA LEU A 304 -22.12 0.34 11.83
C LEU A 304 -22.29 1.38 12.95
N THR A 305 -22.27 2.67 12.61
CA THR A 305 -22.50 3.76 13.56
C THR A 305 -23.89 3.68 14.21
N ARG A 306 -24.92 3.30 13.45
CA ARG A 306 -26.27 3.09 13.98
C ARG A 306 -26.33 1.89 14.93
N SER A 307 -25.58 0.83 14.67
CA SER A 307 -25.57 -0.37 15.51
C SER A 307 -25.06 -0.11 16.94
N ASP A 308 -24.22 0.91 17.14
CA ASP A 308 -23.71 1.28 18.45
C ASP A 308 -24.82 1.76 19.43
N TYR A 309 -26.01 2.11 18.90
CA TYR A 309 -27.16 2.60 19.65
C TYR A 309 -28.32 1.59 19.70
N LEU A 310 -28.14 0.41 19.12
CA LEU A 310 -29.09 -0.69 19.21
C LEU A 310 -28.78 -1.58 20.42
N PRO A 311 -29.78 -2.34 20.93
CA PRO A 311 -29.52 -3.28 21.99
C PRO A 311 -28.42 -4.28 21.65
N ASN A 312 -27.56 -4.58 22.62
CA ASN A 312 -26.59 -5.67 22.54
C ASN A 312 -27.02 -6.76 23.54
N VAL A 313 -27.16 -7.97 23.07
CA VAL A 313 -27.53 -9.14 23.86
C VAL A 313 -26.44 -10.19 23.77
N ALA A 314 -25.92 -10.61 24.89
CA ALA A 314 -24.93 -11.68 24.97
C ALA A 314 -25.30 -12.69 26.06
N VAL A 315 -24.98 -13.96 25.85
CA VAL A 315 -25.00 -14.98 26.89
C VAL A 315 -23.57 -15.27 27.33
N GLY A 316 -23.38 -15.41 28.63
CA GLY A 316 -22.06 -15.69 29.18
C GLY A 316 -22.11 -16.72 30.29
N ALA A 317 -21.06 -17.54 30.35
CA ALA A 317 -20.79 -18.45 31.46
C ALA A 317 -19.40 -18.14 31.98
N SER A 318 -19.23 -18.19 33.31
CA SER A 318 -17.92 -18.04 33.90
C SER A 318 -17.73 -18.99 35.07
N TYR A 319 -16.49 -19.41 35.29
CA TYR A 319 -16.05 -20.08 36.50
C TYR A 319 -14.92 -19.25 37.09
N ALA A 320 -15.09 -18.87 38.38
CA ALA A 320 -14.09 -18.11 39.08
C ALA A 320 -13.68 -18.87 40.36
N TYR A 321 -12.39 -18.96 40.60
CA TYR A 321 -11.83 -19.49 41.85
C TYR A 321 -11.08 -18.36 42.55
N SER A 322 -11.38 -18.20 43.85
CA SER A 322 -10.67 -17.23 44.68
C SER A 322 -10.06 -17.88 45.88
N HIS A 323 -8.85 -17.46 46.24
CA HIS A 323 -8.09 -17.99 47.38
C HIS A 323 -7.37 -16.85 48.09
N GLY A 324 -7.37 -16.87 49.43
CA GLY A 324 -6.61 -15.91 50.24
C GLY A 324 -7.48 -15.10 51.20
N GLY A 325 -6.87 -14.10 51.82
CA GLY A 325 -7.46 -13.38 52.94
C GLY A 325 -7.70 -14.23 54.17
N GLU A 326 -7.68 -13.63 55.34
CA GLU A 326 -7.93 -14.27 56.64
C GLU A 326 -8.91 -13.46 57.45
N LEU A 327 -9.93 -14.11 58.00
CA LEU A 327 -10.87 -13.56 58.98
C LEU A 327 -10.91 -14.47 60.21
N ALA A 328 -10.59 -13.93 61.37
CA ALA A 328 -10.54 -14.69 62.63
C ALA A 328 -9.69 -15.99 62.56
N GLY A 329 -8.56 -15.94 61.79
CA GLY A 329 -7.66 -17.10 61.60
C GLY A 329 -8.10 -18.12 60.58
N LYS A 330 -9.27 -17.96 59.96
CA LYS A 330 -9.76 -18.81 58.87
C LYS A 330 -9.60 -18.10 57.51
N LYS A 331 -9.32 -18.86 56.45
CA LYS A 331 -9.27 -18.32 55.08
C LYS A 331 -10.63 -17.77 54.71
N LEU A 332 -10.65 -16.50 54.27
CA LEU A 332 -11.86 -15.77 53.86
C LEU A 332 -12.33 -16.23 52.48
N LEU A 333 -11.39 -16.41 51.57
CA LEU A 333 -11.63 -16.84 50.21
C LEU A 333 -10.99 -18.21 49.98
N ASN A 334 -11.75 -19.20 49.61
CA ASN A 334 -11.29 -20.53 49.23
C ASN A 334 -12.42 -21.26 48.49
N ASN A 335 -13.06 -20.56 47.54
CA ASN A 335 -14.24 -21.06 46.86
C ASN A 335 -14.13 -20.92 45.37
N GLY A 336 -14.66 -21.94 44.66
CA GLY A 336 -15.01 -21.84 43.25
C GLY A 336 -16.48 -21.51 43.10
N SER A 337 -16.79 -20.65 42.15
CA SER A 337 -18.16 -20.31 41.77
C SER A 337 -18.35 -20.37 40.28
N ALA A 338 -19.45 -20.97 39.82
CA ALA A 338 -19.88 -20.94 38.42
C ALA A 338 -21.06 -19.99 38.32
N SER A 339 -21.08 -19.22 37.23
CA SER A 339 -22.19 -18.33 36.90
C SER A 339 -22.57 -18.43 35.42
N LEU A 340 -23.85 -18.34 35.14
CA LEU A 340 -24.43 -18.26 33.83
C LEU A 340 -25.39 -17.09 33.81
N GLY A 341 -25.33 -16.27 32.74
CA GLY A 341 -26.19 -15.10 32.66
C GLY A 341 -26.39 -14.60 31.25
N VAL A 342 -27.41 -13.77 31.09
CA VAL A 342 -27.68 -13.01 29.88
C VAL A 342 -27.42 -11.54 30.18
N VAL A 343 -26.64 -10.88 29.34
CA VAL A 343 -26.36 -9.46 29.44
C VAL A 343 -27.08 -8.74 28.31
N VAL A 344 -27.91 -7.76 28.67
CA VAL A 344 -28.55 -6.85 27.72
C VAL A 344 -28.04 -5.45 28.00
N LYS A 345 -27.42 -4.82 27.00
CA LYS A 345 -26.91 -3.45 27.07
C LYS A 345 -27.54 -2.63 25.97
N MET A 346 -28.20 -1.55 26.33
CA MET A 346 -28.77 -0.57 25.38
C MET A 346 -28.35 0.82 25.83
N PRO A 347 -27.55 1.56 25.06
CA PRO A 347 -27.21 2.94 25.36
C PRO A 347 -28.43 3.84 25.09
N ILE A 348 -28.75 4.70 26.03
CA ILE A 348 -29.85 5.69 25.90
C ILE A 348 -29.23 7.05 25.61
N ASP A 349 -29.58 7.62 24.47
CA ASP A 349 -29.08 8.95 24.06
C ASP A 349 -30.09 10.04 24.37
N LEU A 350 -29.89 10.71 25.49
CA LEU A 350 -30.76 11.79 25.96
C LEU A 350 -30.43 13.15 25.31
N PHE A 351 -29.23 13.32 24.74
CA PHE A 351 -28.73 14.62 24.28
C PHE A 351 -28.43 14.67 22.77
N GLY A 352 -28.88 13.68 22.00
CA GLY A 352 -28.78 13.66 20.55
C GLY A 352 -27.35 13.34 20.01
N GLY A 353 -26.42 12.86 20.85
CA GLY A 353 -25.09 12.50 20.44
C GLY A 353 -25.06 11.39 19.38
N SER A 354 -25.91 10.36 19.54
CA SER A 354 -26.08 9.26 18.58
C SER A 354 -26.66 9.75 17.26
N THR A 355 -27.70 10.56 17.31
CA THR A 355 -28.32 11.11 16.10
C THR A 355 -27.34 11.93 15.28
N ASN A 356 -26.51 12.75 15.95
CA ASN A 356 -25.50 13.57 15.29
C ASN A 356 -24.34 12.72 14.71
N LYS A 357 -23.92 11.65 15.38
CA LYS A 357 -22.92 10.70 14.81
C LYS A 357 -23.46 10.02 13.56
N VAL A 358 -24.71 9.57 13.56
CA VAL A 358 -25.34 8.98 12.36
C VAL A 358 -25.47 10.01 11.24
N ARG A 359 -25.81 11.28 11.56
CA ARG A 359 -25.84 12.37 10.56
C ARG A 359 -24.46 12.64 9.98
N SER A 360 -23.43 12.66 10.81
CA SER A 360 -22.03 12.78 10.36
C SER A 360 -21.61 11.63 9.44
N ALA A 361 -21.94 10.39 9.80
CA ALA A 361 -21.66 9.23 8.93
C ALA A 361 -22.42 9.30 7.59
N LYS A 362 -23.67 9.80 7.57
CA LYS A 362 -24.42 10.04 6.33
C LYS A 362 -23.80 11.13 5.48
N ALA A 363 -23.29 12.21 6.07
CA ALA A 363 -22.57 13.24 5.34
C ALA A 363 -21.27 12.68 4.71
N ALA A 364 -20.54 11.83 5.45
CA ALA A 364 -19.36 11.15 4.92
C ALA A 364 -19.71 10.22 3.73
N TYR A 365 -20.86 9.55 3.77
CA TYR A 365 -21.34 8.76 2.63
C TYR A 365 -21.66 9.64 1.41
N GLN A 366 -22.30 10.80 1.62
CA GLN A 366 -22.57 11.75 0.54
C GLN A 366 -21.27 12.31 -0.08
N ILE A 367 -20.25 12.58 0.74
CA ILE A 367 -18.92 12.97 0.26
C ILE A 367 -18.33 11.87 -0.62
N ALA A 368 -18.37 10.60 -0.18
CA ALA A 368 -17.87 9.49 -0.98
C ALA A 368 -18.59 9.34 -2.34
N GLN A 369 -19.91 9.62 -2.38
CA GLN A 369 -20.67 9.63 -3.64
C GLN A 369 -20.21 10.77 -4.58
N MET A 370 -19.92 11.96 -4.04
CA MET A 370 -19.39 13.07 -4.84
C MET A 370 -17.97 12.76 -5.35
N GLU A 371 -17.11 12.16 -4.51
CA GLU A 371 -15.78 11.71 -4.94
C GLU A 371 -15.85 10.69 -6.07
N GLN A 372 -16.86 9.80 -6.05
CA GLN A 372 -17.08 8.82 -7.12
C GLN A 372 -17.49 9.50 -8.44
N GLN A 373 -18.40 10.47 -8.39
CA GLN A 373 -18.81 11.24 -9.58
C GLN A 373 -17.63 12.05 -10.16
N ASP A 374 -16.84 12.70 -9.30
CA ASP A 374 -15.65 13.45 -9.72
C ASP A 374 -14.61 12.54 -10.38
N LEU A 375 -14.37 11.32 -9.84
CA LEU A 375 -13.48 10.36 -10.48
C LEU A 375 -13.97 9.95 -11.87
N ASP A 376 -15.27 9.72 -12.03
CA ASP A 376 -15.84 9.35 -13.33
C ASP A 376 -15.60 10.44 -14.37
N GLU A 377 -15.74 11.71 -13.98
CA GLU A 377 -15.43 12.85 -14.84
C GLU A 377 -13.92 12.94 -15.13
N GLN A 378 -13.07 12.74 -14.13
CA GLN A 378 -11.61 12.72 -14.31
C GLN A 378 -11.15 11.60 -15.24
N MET A 379 -11.74 10.41 -15.14
CA MET A 379 -11.43 9.27 -16.02
C MET A 379 -11.83 9.55 -17.48
N GLN A 380 -12.96 10.24 -17.71
CA GLN A 380 -13.35 10.69 -19.06
C GLN A 380 -12.36 11.69 -19.61
N LEU A 381 -11.93 12.64 -18.78
CA LEU A 381 -10.93 13.66 -19.17
C LEU A 381 -9.57 13.01 -19.44
N GLU A 382 -9.12 12.09 -18.61
CA GLU A 382 -7.86 11.33 -18.79
C GLU A 382 -7.87 10.57 -20.13
N TRP A 383 -8.97 9.90 -20.45
CA TRP A 383 -9.09 9.19 -21.72
C TRP A 383 -9.05 10.16 -22.91
N ALA A 384 -9.81 11.26 -22.87
CA ALA A 384 -9.82 12.24 -23.94
C ALA A 384 -8.43 12.89 -24.14
N GLN A 385 -7.75 13.21 -23.04
CA GLN A 385 -6.37 13.74 -23.07
C GLN A 385 -5.38 12.72 -23.64
N SER A 386 -5.43 11.47 -23.21
CA SER A 386 -4.54 10.41 -23.68
C SER A 386 -4.74 10.13 -25.17
N LYS A 387 -5.99 10.19 -25.65
CA LYS A 387 -6.30 10.06 -27.06
C LYS A 387 -5.73 11.22 -27.89
N ASN A 388 -5.91 12.45 -27.44
CA ASN A 388 -5.35 13.62 -28.11
C ASN A 388 -3.82 13.56 -28.18
N LEU A 389 -3.16 13.19 -27.06
CA LEU A 389 -1.70 13.02 -27.01
C LEU A 389 -1.21 11.94 -27.98
N TYR A 390 -1.96 10.86 -28.15
CA TYR A 390 -1.61 9.81 -29.10
C TYR A 390 -1.75 10.32 -30.55
N ASP A 391 -2.84 11.01 -30.89
CA ASP A 391 -3.10 11.58 -32.23
C ASP A 391 -2.05 12.65 -32.56
N GLU A 392 -1.64 13.47 -31.58
CA GLU A 392 -0.55 14.45 -31.71
C GLU A 392 0.80 13.76 -31.96
N ALA A 393 1.14 12.73 -31.18
CA ALA A 393 2.39 12.00 -31.33
C ALA A 393 2.49 11.28 -32.66
N GLN A 394 1.38 10.73 -33.19
CA GLN A 394 1.31 10.19 -34.57
C GLN A 394 1.63 11.23 -35.63
N THR A 395 1.04 12.42 -35.47
CA THR A 395 1.26 13.54 -36.40
C THR A 395 2.71 14.02 -36.32
N GLU A 396 3.26 14.16 -35.11
CA GLU A 396 4.65 14.54 -34.86
C GLU A 396 5.62 13.56 -35.50
N LEU A 397 5.40 12.25 -35.34
CA LEU A 397 6.26 11.23 -35.95
C LEU A 397 6.29 11.37 -37.47
N ARG A 398 5.15 11.49 -38.12
CA ARG A 398 5.05 11.66 -39.58
C ARG A 398 5.76 12.94 -40.06
N LEU A 399 5.59 14.04 -39.32
CA LEU A 399 6.24 15.32 -39.69
C LEU A 399 7.76 15.24 -39.47
N CYS A 400 8.24 14.62 -38.42
CA CYS A 400 9.66 14.41 -38.15
C CYS A 400 10.32 13.48 -39.18
N GLN A 401 9.61 12.44 -39.69
CA GLN A 401 10.08 11.60 -40.79
C GLN A 401 10.29 12.43 -42.06
N THR A 402 9.28 13.21 -42.46
CA THR A 402 9.36 14.08 -43.62
C THR A 402 10.46 15.15 -43.48
N ALA A 403 10.57 15.76 -42.29
CA ALA A 403 11.62 16.75 -42.00
C ALA A 403 13.03 16.15 -42.07
N LEU A 404 13.24 14.90 -41.61
CA LEU A 404 14.52 14.25 -41.72
C LEU A 404 14.88 13.92 -43.16
N GLU A 405 13.93 13.45 -44.00
CA GLU A 405 14.13 13.21 -45.44
C GLU A 405 14.57 14.50 -46.16
N GLN A 406 13.88 15.62 -45.88
CA GLN A 406 14.20 16.93 -46.46
C GLN A 406 15.58 17.42 -45.97
N ALA A 407 15.88 17.31 -44.67
CA ALA A 407 17.16 17.70 -44.07
C ALA A 407 18.32 16.86 -44.63
N ALA A 408 18.13 15.56 -44.83
CA ALA A 408 19.12 14.68 -45.42
C ALA A 408 19.45 15.06 -46.90
N GLU A 409 18.42 15.33 -47.68
CA GLU A 409 18.63 15.79 -49.06
C GLU A 409 19.29 17.17 -49.11
N ASN A 410 18.85 18.10 -48.26
CA ASN A 410 19.49 19.43 -48.15
C ASN A 410 20.97 19.29 -47.75
N MET A 411 21.30 18.44 -46.80
CA MET A 411 22.69 18.16 -46.39
C MET A 411 23.51 17.58 -47.53
N ARG A 412 22.91 16.68 -48.35
CA ARG A 412 23.59 16.11 -49.51
C ARG A 412 23.93 17.16 -50.57
N LEU A 413 22.98 18.07 -50.88
CA LEU A 413 23.16 19.15 -51.81
C LEU A 413 24.18 20.19 -51.32
N SER A 414 24.04 20.62 -50.04
CA SER A 414 24.95 21.56 -49.37
C SER A 414 26.40 21.03 -49.36
N LYS A 415 26.59 19.72 -49.11
CA LYS A 415 27.92 19.07 -49.19
C LYS A 415 28.52 19.25 -50.56
N GLN A 416 27.76 19.00 -51.64
CA GLN A 416 28.25 19.12 -53.03
C GLN A 416 28.59 20.59 -53.38
N GLN A 417 27.76 21.55 -52.95
CA GLN A 417 28.01 22.99 -53.19
C GLN A 417 29.24 23.48 -52.43
N TYR A 418 29.43 23.03 -51.18
CA TYR A 418 30.62 23.33 -50.42
C TYR A 418 31.90 22.74 -51.03
N GLU A 419 31.87 21.50 -51.51
CA GLU A 419 33.01 20.82 -52.15
C GLU A 419 33.47 21.53 -53.42
N VAL A 420 32.56 22.15 -54.19
CA VAL A 420 32.88 22.93 -55.40
C VAL A 420 33.06 24.41 -55.13
N GLY A 421 32.96 24.86 -53.88
CA GLY A 421 33.26 26.24 -53.44
C GLY A 421 32.12 27.25 -53.67
N PHE A 422 30.87 26.78 -53.94
CA PHE A 422 29.72 27.64 -54.10
C PHE A 422 29.02 27.98 -52.78
N GLU A 423 29.27 27.17 -51.71
CA GLU A 423 28.66 27.38 -50.41
C GLU A 423 29.74 27.65 -49.35
N PRO A 424 29.52 28.65 -48.46
CA PRO A 424 30.40 28.91 -47.33
C PRO A 424 30.40 27.78 -46.30
N LEU A 425 31.51 27.56 -45.59
CA LEU A 425 31.60 26.57 -44.50
C LEU A 425 30.54 26.75 -43.42
N ALA A 426 30.18 28.00 -43.09
CA ALA A 426 29.18 28.30 -42.07
C ALA A 426 27.80 27.73 -42.42
N ASP A 427 27.35 27.87 -43.68
CA ASP A 427 26.05 27.40 -44.13
C ASP A 427 26.03 25.86 -44.21
N TYR A 428 27.13 25.23 -44.63
CA TYR A 428 27.26 23.77 -44.57
C TYR A 428 27.24 23.21 -43.15
N LEU A 429 27.91 23.88 -42.19
CA LEU A 429 27.84 23.50 -40.76
C LEU A 429 26.42 23.65 -40.18
N GLU A 430 25.69 24.71 -40.59
CA GLU A 430 24.28 24.91 -40.21
C GLU A 430 23.40 23.77 -40.75
N THR A 431 23.56 23.42 -42.03
CA THR A 431 22.82 22.31 -42.64
C THR A 431 23.08 20.97 -41.96
N GLN A 432 24.35 20.70 -41.60
CA GLN A 432 24.70 19.49 -40.81
C GLN A 432 24.06 19.49 -39.40
N ALA A 433 24.06 20.64 -38.72
CA ALA A 433 23.43 20.78 -37.41
C ALA A 433 21.90 20.60 -37.52
N HIS A 434 21.27 21.12 -38.57
CA HIS A 434 19.84 20.93 -38.81
C HIS A 434 19.50 19.46 -39.07
N TRP A 435 20.29 18.73 -39.87
CA TRP A 435 20.11 17.30 -40.07
C TRP A 435 20.23 16.51 -38.76
N GLN A 436 21.24 16.82 -37.91
CA GLN A 436 21.38 16.24 -36.60
C GLN A 436 20.14 16.48 -35.71
N GLN A 437 19.61 17.72 -35.72
CA GLN A 437 18.42 18.07 -34.94
C GLN A 437 17.17 17.30 -35.42
N CYS A 438 16.98 17.19 -36.75
CA CYS A 438 15.86 16.41 -37.30
C CYS A 438 15.99 14.92 -36.97
N SER A 439 17.22 14.37 -36.97
CA SER A 439 17.49 12.99 -36.54
C SER A 439 17.14 12.77 -35.08
N ALA A 440 17.54 13.69 -34.18
CA ALA A 440 17.21 13.64 -32.78
C ALA A 440 15.70 13.81 -32.52
N ASN A 441 15.03 14.67 -33.25
CA ASN A 441 13.57 14.86 -33.16
C ASN A 441 12.82 13.59 -33.58
N LEU A 442 13.27 12.89 -34.63
CA LEU A 442 12.67 11.61 -35.04
C LEU A 442 12.77 10.56 -33.95
N VAL A 443 13.94 10.42 -33.29
CA VAL A 443 14.13 9.50 -32.14
C VAL A 443 13.16 9.87 -31.01
N ASN A 444 13.03 11.16 -30.68
CA ASN A 444 12.11 11.63 -29.66
C ASN A 444 10.65 11.28 -30.01
N ALA A 445 10.22 11.59 -31.24
CA ALA A 445 8.84 11.35 -31.71
C ALA A 445 8.46 9.86 -31.70
N ARG A 446 9.39 8.95 -32.09
CA ARG A 446 9.18 7.50 -31.99
C ARG A 446 8.93 7.05 -30.56
N CYS A 447 9.80 7.43 -29.65
CA CYS A 447 9.65 7.06 -28.24
C CYS A 447 8.38 7.67 -27.63
N GLN A 448 8.05 8.92 -27.98
CA GLN A 448 6.85 9.61 -27.49
C GLN A 448 5.57 8.92 -27.96
N LEU A 449 5.51 8.44 -29.19
CA LEU A 449 4.36 7.69 -29.70
C LEU A 449 4.13 6.39 -28.91
N GLN A 450 5.19 5.66 -28.58
CA GLN A 450 5.08 4.44 -27.78
C GLN A 450 4.57 4.71 -26.36
N LEU A 451 5.05 5.79 -25.74
CA LEU A 451 4.58 6.21 -24.43
C LEU A 451 3.12 6.68 -24.45
N ALA A 452 2.74 7.45 -25.46
CA ALA A 452 1.35 7.90 -25.63
C ALA A 452 0.41 6.71 -25.88
N TYR A 453 0.87 5.69 -26.61
CA TYR A 453 0.09 4.46 -26.84
C TYR A 453 -0.18 3.69 -25.54
N VAL A 454 0.83 3.43 -24.72
CA VAL A 454 0.62 2.70 -23.46
C VAL A 454 -0.24 3.48 -22.46
N GLN A 455 -0.11 4.82 -22.45
CA GLN A 455 -0.98 5.68 -21.63
C GLN A 455 -2.43 5.62 -22.09
N LEU A 456 -2.68 5.62 -23.42
CA LEU A 456 -4.01 5.44 -23.98
C LEU A 456 -4.60 4.06 -23.61
N MET A 457 -3.81 2.99 -23.70
CA MET A 457 -4.23 1.65 -23.29
C MET A 457 -4.60 1.60 -21.81
N LYS A 458 -3.85 2.26 -20.94
CA LYS A 458 -4.18 2.40 -19.50
C LYS A 458 -5.49 3.17 -19.32
N ALA A 459 -5.61 4.36 -19.95
CA ALA A 459 -6.78 5.22 -19.82
C ALA A 459 -8.06 4.58 -20.36
N SER A 460 -7.95 3.71 -21.39
CA SER A 460 -9.08 2.95 -21.93
C SER A 460 -9.46 1.72 -21.07
N GLY A 461 -8.64 1.32 -20.08
CA GLY A 461 -8.84 0.10 -19.29
C GLY A 461 -8.53 -1.20 -20.06
N THR A 462 -7.89 -1.12 -21.23
CA THR A 462 -7.56 -2.27 -22.07
C THR A 462 -6.13 -2.76 -21.88
N LEU A 463 -5.36 -2.14 -21.00
CA LEU A 463 -4.00 -2.59 -20.70
C LEU A 463 -4.09 -3.96 -20.00
N SER A 464 -4.04 -5.03 -20.81
CA SER A 464 -4.04 -6.40 -20.30
C SER A 464 -2.64 -6.76 -19.83
N VAL A 465 -2.57 -7.24 -18.61
CA VAL A 465 -1.37 -7.88 -18.06
C VAL A 465 -1.49 -9.36 -18.39
N HIS A 466 -0.79 -9.82 -19.43
CA HIS A 466 -0.71 -11.24 -19.81
C HIS A 466 0.53 -11.88 -19.23
#